data_15d8898ec84aa0448aef4539f3dc00e6
#
_entry.id   15d8898ec84aa0448aef4539f3dc00e6
#
_cell.length_a   1.000
_cell.length_b   1.000
_cell.length_c   1.000
_cell.angle_alpha   90.00
_cell.angle_beta   90.00
_cell.angle_gamma   90.00
#
_symmetry.space_group_name_H-M   'P 1'
#
loop_
_entity.id
_entity.type
_entity.pdbx_description
1 polymer ?
#
loop_
_entity_poly.entity_id
_entity_poly.type
_entity_poly.pdbx_seq_one_letter_code
_entity_poly.pdbx_strand_id
1 'polypeptide(L)'
;MIALDIAAPILLMIGLTRTTAANASLLNSFEIVATSLIAMLVFREKIGRQLWIAIGLITLSSMLLSVEDAGSLQFSVGSLFVLLACVCWGMENNCTRKLSKSDPLEIVVVKGLGSGFGSVVLGLIIGEAFPVMRDIALILLLGFVAYGLSIYFYVYAQRDLGAAKTSAYYAVAPFIGVLLSLIVFRELPGTLFFIALTIMILGTWLINHGQTEDGGNQDEV
;
A
#
# COMPACT_ATOMS: atom_id res chain seq x y z
N MET A 1 -6.33 -11.12 8.64
CA MET A 1 -6.60 -9.69 8.73
C MET A 1 -5.75 -9.04 9.83
N ILE A 2 -6.08 -9.11 11.14
CA ILE A 2 -5.36 -8.40 12.22
C ILE A 2 -3.84 -8.68 12.24
N ALA A 3 -3.42 -9.95 12.15
CA ALA A 3 -1.99 -10.29 12.13
C ALA A 3 -1.23 -9.65 10.94
N LEU A 4 -1.87 -9.50 9.79
CA LEU A 4 -1.30 -8.84 8.62
C LEU A 4 -1.26 -7.32 8.81
N ASP A 5 -2.26 -6.74 9.47
CA ASP A 5 -2.29 -5.32 9.84
C ASP A 5 -1.22 -4.95 10.89
N ILE A 6 -0.72 -5.92 11.64
CA ILE A 6 0.43 -5.75 12.54
C ILE A 6 1.74 -5.93 11.78
N ALA A 7 1.85 -6.99 10.99
CA ALA A 7 3.09 -7.33 10.29
C ALA A 7 3.47 -6.29 9.21
N ALA A 8 2.51 -5.82 8.42
CA ALA A 8 2.79 -4.93 7.31
C ALA A 8 3.39 -3.58 7.74
N PRO A 9 2.83 -2.83 8.72
CA PRO A 9 3.46 -1.60 9.20
C PRO A 9 4.85 -1.83 9.81
N ILE A 10 5.07 -2.94 10.52
CA ILE A 10 6.39 -3.28 11.07
C ILE A 10 7.40 -3.48 9.95
N LEU A 11 7.05 -4.26 8.93
CA LEU A 11 7.90 -4.47 7.77
C LEU A 11 8.18 -3.15 7.03
N LEU A 12 7.15 -2.29 6.86
CA LEU A 12 7.33 -0.98 6.27
C LEU A 12 8.30 -0.11 7.09
N MET A 13 8.14 -0.07 8.41
CA MET A 13 9.03 0.72 9.28
C MET A 13 10.47 0.22 9.19
N ILE A 14 10.70 -1.09 9.23
CA ILE A 14 12.04 -1.67 9.01
C ILE A 14 12.57 -1.28 7.63
N GLY A 15 11.74 -1.32 6.59
CA GLY A 15 12.10 -0.89 5.24
C GLY A 15 12.53 0.58 5.21
N LEU A 16 11.77 1.48 5.83
CA LEU A 16 12.02 2.92 5.89
C LEU A 16 13.33 3.29 6.60
N THR A 17 13.82 2.46 7.52
CA THR A 17 15.15 2.67 8.11
C THR A 17 16.31 2.35 7.17
N ARG A 18 16.03 1.75 6.01
CA ARG A 18 17.02 1.20 5.08
C ARG A 18 16.81 1.59 3.62
N THR A 19 15.85 2.44 3.32
CA THR A 19 15.60 3.01 1.99
C THR A 19 15.07 4.44 2.13
N THR A 20 15.05 5.21 1.04
CA THR A 20 14.53 6.58 1.09
C THR A 20 13.00 6.58 1.17
N ALA A 21 12.42 7.62 1.78
CA ALA A 21 10.98 7.78 1.86
C ALA A 21 10.33 7.89 0.46
N ALA A 22 11.03 8.49 -0.51
CA ALA A 22 10.58 8.55 -1.91
C ALA A 22 10.49 7.16 -2.54
N ASN A 23 11.55 6.34 -2.40
CA ASN A 23 11.55 4.97 -2.90
C ASN A 23 10.47 4.12 -2.23
N ALA A 24 10.34 4.20 -0.90
CA ALA A 24 9.33 3.46 -0.17
C ALA A 24 7.91 3.85 -0.61
N SER A 25 7.64 5.15 -0.80
CA SER A 25 6.35 5.63 -1.26
C SER A 25 6.00 5.10 -2.66
N LEU A 26 6.96 5.09 -3.58
CA LEU A 26 6.75 4.58 -4.92
C LEU A 26 6.60 3.05 -4.93
N LEU A 27 7.44 2.32 -4.16
CA LEU A 27 7.34 0.87 -4.00
C LEU A 27 6.00 0.44 -3.41
N ASN A 28 5.35 1.29 -2.62
CA ASN A 28 4.04 0.99 -2.05
C ASN A 28 2.95 0.76 -3.12
N SER A 29 3.13 1.26 -4.34
CA SER A 29 2.26 0.92 -5.49
C SER A 29 2.24 -0.58 -5.81
N PHE A 30 3.26 -1.33 -5.37
CA PHE A 30 3.29 -2.80 -5.52
C PHE A 30 2.18 -3.51 -4.73
N GLU A 31 1.58 -2.85 -3.76
CA GLU A 31 0.39 -3.36 -3.05
C GLU A 31 -0.74 -3.71 -4.03
N ILE A 32 -0.93 -2.92 -5.08
CA ILE A 32 -1.95 -3.17 -6.11
C ILE A 32 -1.64 -4.47 -6.86
N VAL A 33 -0.37 -4.69 -7.18
CA VAL A 33 0.11 -5.93 -7.83
C VAL A 33 -0.13 -7.13 -6.91
N ALA A 34 0.30 -7.03 -5.65
CA ALA A 34 0.12 -8.07 -4.65
C ALA A 34 -1.37 -8.41 -4.45
N THR A 35 -2.22 -7.38 -4.29
CA THR A 35 -3.67 -7.56 -4.15
C THR A 35 -4.27 -8.29 -5.35
N SER A 36 -3.91 -7.89 -6.56
CA SER A 36 -4.43 -8.48 -7.80
C SER A 36 -3.97 -9.94 -7.99
N LEU A 37 -2.68 -10.21 -7.75
CA LEU A 37 -2.15 -11.57 -7.87
C LEU A 37 -2.76 -12.51 -6.82
N ILE A 38 -2.93 -12.04 -5.58
CA ILE A 38 -3.57 -12.83 -4.52
C ILE A 38 -5.04 -13.08 -4.86
N ALA A 39 -5.77 -12.07 -5.36
CA ALA A 39 -7.14 -12.22 -5.83
C ALA A 39 -7.26 -13.33 -6.90
N MET A 40 -6.34 -13.35 -7.86
CA MET A 40 -6.29 -14.38 -8.89
C MET A 40 -5.94 -15.76 -8.34
N LEU A 41 -4.85 -15.87 -7.58
CA LEU A 41 -4.29 -17.18 -7.16
C LEU A 41 -5.13 -17.84 -6.06
N VAL A 42 -5.57 -17.05 -5.07
CA VAL A 42 -6.30 -17.55 -3.89
C VAL A 42 -7.81 -17.52 -4.11
N PHE A 43 -8.32 -16.45 -4.70
CA PHE A 43 -9.76 -16.25 -4.89
C PHE A 43 -10.24 -16.60 -6.30
N ARG A 44 -9.33 -17.01 -7.20
CA ARG A 44 -9.61 -17.45 -8.58
C ARG A 44 -10.33 -16.38 -9.41
N GLU A 45 -10.04 -15.11 -9.14
CA GLU A 45 -10.57 -14.01 -9.93
C GLU A 45 -9.88 -13.95 -11.31
N LYS A 46 -10.62 -13.60 -12.34
CA LYS A 46 -10.06 -13.45 -13.68
C LYS A 46 -9.37 -12.10 -13.80
N ILE A 47 -8.14 -12.09 -14.31
CA ILE A 47 -7.38 -10.87 -14.59
C ILE A 47 -7.46 -10.57 -16.09
N GLY A 48 -7.96 -9.37 -16.43
CA GLY A 48 -7.99 -8.87 -17.78
C GLY A 48 -6.59 -8.58 -18.34
N ARG A 49 -6.46 -8.54 -19.69
CA ARG A 49 -5.17 -8.32 -20.37
C ARG A 49 -4.50 -7.00 -19.97
N GLN A 50 -5.28 -5.93 -19.80
CA GLN A 50 -4.77 -4.62 -19.41
C GLN A 50 -4.16 -4.65 -18.00
N LEU A 51 -4.82 -5.34 -17.05
CA LEU A 51 -4.30 -5.50 -15.69
C LEU A 51 -3.00 -6.32 -15.68
N TRP A 52 -2.85 -7.34 -16.55
CA TRP A 52 -1.58 -8.06 -16.69
C TRP A 52 -0.43 -7.17 -17.14
N ILE A 53 -0.67 -6.29 -18.14
CA ILE A 53 0.34 -5.33 -18.60
C ILE A 53 0.70 -4.36 -17.48
N ALA A 54 -0.29 -3.84 -16.75
CA ALA A 54 -0.08 -2.95 -15.62
C ALA A 54 0.72 -3.62 -14.50
N ILE A 55 0.40 -4.87 -14.13
CA ILE A 55 1.15 -5.68 -13.16
C ILE A 55 2.62 -5.80 -13.61
N GLY A 56 2.87 -6.09 -14.89
CA GLY A 56 4.21 -6.18 -15.44
C GLY A 56 4.99 -4.87 -15.31
N LEU A 57 4.38 -3.74 -15.66
CA LEU A 57 5.00 -2.41 -15.56
C LEU A 57 5.30 -2.02 -14.11
N ILE A 58 4.35 -2.21 -13.20
CA ILE A 58 4.54 -1.88 -11.77
C ILE A 58 5.62 -2.78 -11.16
N THR A 59 5.63 -4.07 -11.51
CA THR A 59 6.66 -5.00 -11.05
C THR A 59 8.04 -4.58 -11.56
N LEU A 60 8.16 -4.24 -12.85
CA LEU A 60 9.41 -3.76 -13.43
C LEU A 60 9.90 -2.49 -12.74
N SER A 61 9.02 -1.51 -12.53
CA SER A 61 9.35 -0.29 -11.80
C SER A 61 9.83 -0.57 -10.38
N SER A 62 9.14 -1.47 -9.66
CA SER A 62 9.52 -1.85 -8.30
C SER A 62 10.88 -2.56 -8.26
N MET A 63 11.19 -3.38 -9.26
CA MET A 63 12.51 -4.00 -9.39
C MET A 63 13.61 -2.96 -9.62
N LEU A 64 13.38 -1.96 -10.49
CA LEU A 64 14.34 -0.88 -10.74
C LEU A 64 14.61 -0.07 -9.47
N LEU A 65 13.58 0.23 -8.67
CA LEU A 65 13.73 0.95 -7.40
C LEU A 65 14.43 0.14 -6.30
N SER A 66 14.41 -1.20 -6.42
CA SER A 66 15.04 -2.09 -5.45
C SER A 66 16.53 -2.25 -5.68
N VAL A 67 17.07 -1.76 -6.78
CA VAL A 67 18.51 -1.80 -7.08
C VAL A 67 19.20 -0.60 -6.42
N GLU A 68 20.11 -0.86 -5.48
CA GLU A 68 20.89 0.19 -4.78
C GLU A 68 22.00 0.74 -5.66
N ASP A 69 22.66 -0.12 -6.42
CA ASP A 69 23.77 0.24 -7.30
C ASP A 69 23.61 -0.48 -8.64
N ALA A 70 23.41 0.31 -9.69
CA ALA A 70 23.30 -0.19 -11.05
C ALA A 70 24.56 -0.94 -11.54
N GLY A 71 25.73 -0.65 -10.94
CA GLY A 71 26.99 -1.33 -11.27
C GLY A 71 27.16 -2.71 -10.65
N SER A 72 26.53 -2.97 -9.50
CA SER A 72 26.69 -4.22 -8.75
C SER A 72 25.44 -5.10 -8.75
N LEU A 73 24.30 -4.63 -9.24
CA LEU A 73 22.98 -5.31 -9.15
C LEU A 73 22.62 -5.71 -7.71
N GLN A 74 23.09 -4.97 -6.72
CA GLN A 74 22.74 -5.21 -5.34
C GLN A 74 21.32 -4.71 -5.04
N PHE A 75 20.49 -5.61 -4.52
CA PHE A 75 19.13 -5.26 -4.12
C PHE A 75 19.13 -4.64 -2.72
N SER A 76 18.38 -3.57 -2.57
CA SER A 76 18.14 -2.94 -1.28
C SER A 76 17.35 -3.86 -0.36
N VAL A 77 17.92 -4.16 0.80
CA VAL A 77 17.21 -4.89 1.87
C VAL A 77 16.00 -4.08 2.34
N GLY A 78 16.10 -2.75 2.35
CA GLY A 78 14.98 -1.86 2.69
C GLY A 78 13.81 -2.01 1.72
N SER A 79 14.08 -2.02 0.42
CA SER A 79 13.07 -2.23 -0.62
C SER A 79 12.38 -3.59 -0.49
N LEU A 80 13.13 -4.65 -0.13
CA LEU A 80 12.54 -5.97 0.10
C LEU A 80 11.52 -5.96 1.24
N PHE A 81 11.82 -5.27 2.36
CA PHE A 81 10.89 -5.14 3.47
C PHE A 81 9.63 -4.37 3.08
N VAL A 82 9.75 -3.30 2.28
CA VAL A 82 8.59 -2.57 1.74
C VAL A 82 7.73 -3.46 0.85
N LEU A 83 8.33 -4.24 -0.05
CA LEU A 83 7.60 -5.18 -0.91
C LEU A 83 6.89 -6.27 -0.10
N LEU A 84 7.52 -6.79 0.96
CA LEU A 84 6.86 -7.74 1.88
C LEU A 84 5.68 -7.11 2.61
N ALA A 85 5.79 -5.85 3.03
CA ALA A 85 4.66 -5.10 3.60
C ALA A 85 3.50 -5.01 2.59
N CYS A 86 3.78 -4.71 1.32
CA CYS A 86 2.78 -4.68 0.24
C CYS A 86 2.09 -6.03 0.03
N VAL A 87 2.82 -7.14 0.14
CA VAL A 87 2.22 -8.49 0.07
C VAL A 87 1.29 -8.73 1.25
N CYS A 88 1.68 -8.33 2.47
CA CYS A 88 0.82 -8.42 3.65
C CYS A 88 -0.45 -7.60 3.48
N TRP A 89 -0.36 -6.34 3.04
CA TRP A 89 -1.53 -5.51 2.75
C TRP A 89 -2.37 -6.05 1.59
N GLY A 90 -1.74 -6.57 0.53
CA GLY A 90 -2.46 -7.20 -0.56
C GLY A 90 -3.32 -8.39 -0.11
N MET A 91 -2.79 -9.22 0.79
CA MET A 91 -3.55 -10.32 1.40
C MET A 91 -4.65 -9.80 2.33
N GLU A 92 -4.34 -8.77 3.12
CA GLU A 92 -5.28 -8.13 4.04
C GLU A 92 -6.46 -7.51 3.29
N ASN A 93 -6.21 -6.75 2.22
CA ASN A 93 -7.23 -6.14 1.37
C ASN A 93 -8.22 -7.18 0.82
N ASN A 94 -7.71 -8.34 0.38
CA ASN A 94 -8.56 -9.43 -0.08
C ASN A 94 -9.39 -10.06 1.05
N CYS A 95 -8.85 -10.13 2.27
CA CYS A 95 -9.62 -10.59 3.44
C CYS A 95 -10.70 -9.58 3.82
N THR A 96 -10.36 -8.29 3.88
CA THR A 96 -11.30 -7.20 4.19
C THR A 96 -12.41 -7.08 3.15
N ARG A 97 -12.10 -7.27 1.87
CA ARG A 97 -13.11 -7.27 0.79
C ARG A 97 -14.20 -8.34 1.01
N LYS A 98 -13.87 -9.50 1.57
CA LYS A 98 -14.88 -10.51 1.94
C LYS A 98 -15.79 -10.04 3.07
N LEU A 99 -15.29 -9.17 3.94
CA LEU A 99 -16.03 -8.60 5.07
C LEU A 99 -16.74 -7.29 4.71
N SER A 100 -16.53 -6.73 3.52
CA SER A 100 -17.05 -5.41 3.10
C SER A 100 -18.57 -5.28 3.04
N LYS A 101 -19.31 -6.38 3.24
CA LYS A 101 -20.77 -6.37 3.42
C LYS A 101 -21.18 -5.85 4.80
N SER A 102 -20.27 -5.81 5.77
CA SER A 102 -20.46 -5.28 7.12
C SER A 102 -20.35 -3.75 7.15
N ASP A 103 -20.70 -3.13 8.28
CA ASP A 103 -20.58 -1.68 8.47
C ASP A 103 -19.10 -1.26 8.38
N PRO A 104 -18.76 -0.26 7.54
CA PRO A 104 -17.40 0.29 7.45
C PRO A 104 -16.80 0.68 8.80
N LEU A 105 -17.60 1.27 9.68
CA LEU A 105 -17.15 1.69 11.01
C LEU A 105 -16.77 0.47 11.87
N GLU A 106 -17.55 -0.60 11.83
CA GLU A 106 -17.25 -1.84 12.55
C GLU A 106 -15.92 -2.44 12.10
N ILE A 107 -15.67 -2.48 10.78
CA ILE A 107 -14.41 -2.96 10.22
C ILE A 107 -13.23 -2.12 10.74
N VAL A 108 -13.33 -0.79 10.69
CA VAL A 108 -12.28 0.12 11.16
C VAL A 108 -12.02 -0.05 12.65
N VAL A 109 -13.07 -0.16 13.47
CA VAL A 109 -12.93 -0.35 14.92
C VAL A 109 -12.26 -1.68 15.25
N VAL A 110 -12.71 -2.79 14.63
CA VAL A 110 -12.11 -4.12 14.85
C VAL A 110 -10.66 -4.16 14.39
N LYS A 111 -10.35 -3.59 13.22
CA LYS A 111 -8.97 -3.48 12.72
C LYS A 111 -8.12 -2.61 13.64
N GLY A 112 -8.58 -1.41 13.97
CA GLY A 112 -7.83 -0.46 14.78
C GLY A 112 -7.54 -0.98 16.20
N LEU A 113 -8.56 -1.52 16.88
CA LEU A 113 -8.37 -2.09 18.22
C LEU A 113 -7.54 -3.37 18.17
N GLY A 114 -7.81 -4.26 17.23
CA GLY A 114 -7.09 -5.53 17.12
C GLY A 114 -5.63 -5.36 16.76
N SER A 115 -5.31 -4.57 15.72
CA SER A 115 -3.93 -4.33 15.30
C SER A 115 -3.20 -3.41 16.27
N GLY A 116 -3.86 -2.39 16.82
CA GLY A 116 -3.27 -1.47 17.79
C GLY A 116 -2.89 -2.20 19.10
N PHE A 117 -3.82 -2.94 19.68
CA PHE A 117 -3.54 -3.75 20.87
C PHE A 117 -2.45 -4.80 20.62
N GLY A 118 -2.54 -5.52 19.48
CA GLY A 118 -1.54 -6.51 19.12
C GLY A 118 -0.14 -5.91 18.93
N SER A 119 -0.03 -4.73 18.32
CA SER A 119 1.24 -4.02 18.14
C SER A 119 1.84 -3.57 19.47
N VAL A 120 1.02 -3.06 20.41
CA VAL A 120 1.46 -2.70 21.76
C VAL A 120 1.98 -3.92 22.52
N VAL A 121 1.23 -5.03 22.50
CA VAL A 121 1.66 -6.29 23.14
C VAL A 121 2.98 -6.78 22.56
N LEU A 122 3.14 -6.74 21.23
CA LEU A 122 4.39 -7.13 20.58
C LEU A 122 5.55 -6.22 20.99
N GLY A 123 5.35 -4.90 21.01
CA GLY A 123 6.36 -3.93 21.46
C GLY A 123 6.83 -4.22 22.89
N LEU A 124 5.90 -4.52 23.79
CA LEU A 124 6.23 -4.90 25.19
C LEU A 124 7.02 -6.22 25.25
N ILE A 125 6.67 -7.23 24.45
CA ILE A 125 7.37 -8.53 24.42
C ILE A 125 8.82 -8.37 23.94
N ILE A 126 9.07 -7.53 22.94
CA ILE A 126 10.43 -7.29 22.42
C ILE A 126 11.23 -6.28 23.26
N GLY A 127 10.62 -5.75 24.31
CA GLY A 127 11.31 -4.88 25.29
C GLY A 127 11.46 -3.43 24.80
N GLU A 128 10.62 -2.96 23.89
CA GLU A 128 10.61 -1.57 23.45
C GLU A 128 10.19 -0.65 24.60
N ALA A 129 10.93 0.47 24.75
CA ALA A 129 10.61 1.47 25.77
C ALA A 129 9.31 2.19 25.44
N PHE A 130 8.51 2.48 26.46
CA PHE A 130 7.28 3.27 26.28
C PHE A 130 7.66 4.69 25.80
N PRO A 131 7.03 5.18 24.72
CA PRO A 131 7.33 6.51 24.21
C PRO A 131 6.93 7.60 25.22
N VAL A 132 7.60 8.75 25.17
CA VAL A 132 7.24 9.90 26.01
C VAL A 132 5.84 10.44 25.63
N MET A 133 5.17 11.10 26.57
CA MET A 133 3.76 11.54 26.40
C MET A 133 3.55 12.38 25.12
N ARG A 134 4.51 13.21 24.74
CA ARG A 134 4.46 14.00 23.51
C ARG A 134 4.38 13.11 22.26
N ASP A 135 5.18 12.06 22.22
CA ASP A 135 5.25 11.17 21.06
C ASP A 135 3.99 10.28 21.00
N ILE A 136 3.43 9.89 22.14
CA ILE A 136 2.13 9.21 22.22
C ILE A 136 1.04 10.06 21.57
N ALA A 137 0.97 11.36 21.90
CA ALA A 137 -0.02 12.26 21.30
C ALA A 137 0.13 12.37 19.78
N LEU A 138 1.37 12.47 19.28
CA LEU A 138 1.65 12.49 17.84
C LEU A 138 1.30 11.16 17.15
N ILE A 139 1.62 10.02 17.77
CA ILE A 139 1.27 8.69 17.26
C ILE A 139 -0.25 8.51 17.21
N LEU A 140 -0.97 8.93 18.24
CA LEU A 140 -2.42 8.86 18.28
C LEU A 140 -3.05 9.75 17.21
N LEU A 141 -2.55 10.97 17.03
CA LEU A 141 -3.00 11.88 15.98
C LEU A 141 -2.75 11.29 14.58
N LEU A 142 -1.54 10.76 14.34
CA LEU A 142 -1.19 10.09 13.09
C LEU A 142 -2.09 8.87 12.85
N GLY A 143 -2.27 8.02 13.87
CA GLY A 143 -3.14 6.85 13.80
C GLY A 143 -4.60 7.21 13.51
N PHE A 144 -5.11 8.25 14.15
CA PHE A 144 -6.47 8.72 13.90
C PHE A 144 -6.66 9.26 12.48
N VAL A 145 -5.75 10.12 11.99
CA VAL A 145 -5.85 10.77 10.68
C VAL A 145 -5.47 9.82 9.55
N ALA A 146 -4.27 9.22 9.63
CA ALA A 146 -3.70 8.44 8.53
C ALA A 146 -4.29 7.02 8.42
N TYR A 147 -4.74 6.45 9.53
CA TYR A 147 -5.38 5.12 9.53
C TYR A 147 -6.89 5.21 9.76
N GLY A 148 -7.34 5.77 10.87
CA GLY A 148 -8.75 5.78 11.24
C GLY A 148 -9.62 6.47 10.19
N LEU A 149 -9.40 7.77 9.98
CA LEU A 149 -10.17 8.56 9.02
C LEU A 149 -9.93 8.12 7.57
N SER A 150 -8.67 7.80 7.20
CA SER A 150 -8.32 7.38 5.85
C SER A 150 -9.05 6.09 5.47
N ILE A 151 -9.00 5.06 6.31
CA ILE A 151 -9.68 3.78 6.04
C ILE A 151 -11.20 3.97 6.07
N TYR A 152 -11.72 4.75 7.02
CA TYR A 152 -13.14 5.04 7.09
C TYR A 152 -13.66 5.68 5.79
N PHE A 153 -13.01 6.76 5.33
CA PHE A 153 -13.40 7.44 4.09
C PHE A 153 -13.17 6.57 2.86
N TYR A 154 -12.12 5.74 2.85
CA TYR A 154 -11.88 4.81 1.75
C TYR A 154 -13.02 3.79 1.62
N VAL A 155 -13.43 3.15 2.72
CA VAL A 155 -14.53 2.17 2.71
C VAL A 155 -15.87 2.85 2.42
N TYR A 156 -16.07 4.07 2.96
CA TYR A 156 -17.26 4.87 2.66
C TYR A 156 -17.34 5.26 1.18
N ALA A 157 -16.23 5.72 0.60
CA ALA A 157 -16.14 6.03 -0.82
C ALA A 157 -16.38 4.79 -1.71
N GLN A 158 -15.89 3.62 -1.31
CA GLN A 158 -16.18 2.36 -2.01
C GLN A 158 -17.66 2.03 -2.04
N ARG A 159 -18.38 2.37 -0.97
CA ARG A 159 -19.82 2.15 -0.89
C ARG A 159 -20.60 3.02 -1.88
N ASP A 160 -20.20 4.30 -2.04
CA ASP A 160 -20.93 5.27 -2.86
C ASP A 160 -20.46 5.31 -4.32
N LEU A 161 -19.15 5.19 -4.55
CA LEU A 161 -18.53 5.30 -5.88
C LEU A 161 -18.26 3.94 -6.53
N GLY A 162 -18.31 2.87 -5.75
CA GLY A 162 -17.86 1.54 -6.16
C GLY A 162 -16.35 1.36 -6.04
N ALA A 163 -15.92 0.10 -6.03
CA ALA A 163 -14.52 -0.27 -5.80
C ALA A 163 -13.58 0.29 -6.87
N ALA A 164 -13.96 0.23 -8.16
CA ALA A 164 -13.13 0.66 -9.27
C ALA A 164 -12.78 2.16 -9.21
N LYS A 165 -13.79 3.03 -9.02
CA LYS A 165 -13.56 4.48 -8.95
C LYS A 165 -12.74 4.86 -7.71
N THR A 166 -13.02 4.25 -6.55
CA THR A 166 -12.28 4.50 -5.32
C THR A 166 -10.81 4.09 -5.46
N SER A 167 -10.53 2.91 -6.02
CA SER A 167 -9.16 2.47 -6.29
C SER A 167 -8.43 3.38 -7.28
N ALA A 168 -9.12 3.92 -8.29
CA ALA A 168 -8.56 4.89 -9.21
C ALA A 168 -8.09 6.17 -8.49
N TYR A 169 -8.89 6.71 -7.60
CA TYR A 169 -8.48 7.87 -6.77
C TYR A 169 -7.35 7.52 -5.81
N TYR A 170 -7.43 6.36 -5.18
CA TYR A 170 -6.39 5.92 -4.23
C TYR A 170 -5.03 5.69 -4.90
N ALA A 171 -4.99 5.30 -6.17
CA ALA A 171 -3.76 5.08 -6.93
C ALA A 171 -2.89 6.34 -7.08
N VAL A 172 -3.42 7.53 -6.79
CA VAL A 172 -2.65 8.79 -6.75
C VAL A 172 -1.83 8.93 -5.46
N ALA A 173 -2.20 8.25 -4.37
CA ALA A 173 -1.58 8.41 -3.06
C ALA A 173 -0.04 8.20 -3.04
N PRO A 174 0.54 7.17 -3.68
CA PRO A 174 1.98 6.99 -3.73
C PRO A 174 2.73 8.17 -4.36
N PHE A 175 2.16 8.79 -5.39
CA PHE A 175 2.78 9.93 -6.07
C PHE A 175 2.75 11.20 -5.21
N ILE A 176 1.69 11.39 -4.42
CA ILE A 176 1.64 12.46 -3.40
C ILE A 176 2.73 12.21 -2.35
N GLY A 177 2.90 10.96 -1.90
CA GLY A 177 3.96 10.57 -0.96
C GLY A 177 5.36 10.87 -1.51
N VAL A 178 5.62 10.56 -2.78
CA VAL A 178 6.88 10.92 -3.45
C VAL A 178 7.09 12.44 -3.44
N LEU A 179 6.10 13.22 -3.87
CA LEU A 179 6.20 14.68 -3.91
C LEU A 179 6.49 15.27 -2.53
N LEU A 180 5.76 14.82 -1.51
CA LEU A 180 5.97 15.26 -0.12
C LEU A 180 7.37 14.87 0.39
N SER A 181 7.84 13.66 0.06
CA SER A 181 9.19 13.21 0.42
C SER A 181 10.26 14.13 -0.16
N LEU A 182 10.17 14.49 -1.44
CA LEU A 182 11.13 15.40 -2.10
C LEU A 182 11.12 16.79 -1.46
N ILE A 183 9.96 17.30 -1.07
CA ILE A 183 9.82 18.62 -0.44
C ILE A 183 10.38 18.61 0.99
N VAL A 184 10.04 17.59 1.78
CA VAL A 184 10.37 17.52 3.22
C VAL A 184 11.85 17.15 3.43
N PHE A 185 12.33 16.11 2.77
CA PHE A 185 13.68 15.59 2.97
C PHE A 185 14.71 16.24 2.05
N ARG A 186 14.27 16.91 0.97
CA ARG A 186 15.13 17.58 -0.03
C ARG A 186 16.19 16.66 -0.63
N GLU A 187 15.94 15.36 -0.63
CA GLU A 187 16.80 14.37 -1.27
C GLU A 187 16.49 14.34 -2.76
N LEU A 188 17.49 14.57 -3.60
CA LEU A 188 17.35 14.46 -5.05
C LEU A 188 17.56 13.00 -5.46
N PRO A 189 16.52 12.31 -5.95
CA PRO A 189 16.65 10.93 -6.39
C PRO A 189 17.55 10.81 -7.61
N GLY A 190 18.19 9.65 -7.76
CA GLY A 190 18.97 9.34 -8.94
C GLY A 190 18.13 9.17 -10.21
N THR A 191 18.81 9.13 -11.36
CA THR A 191 18.15 8.98 -12.69
C THR A 191 17.24 7.74 -12.76
N LEU A 192 17.64 6.65 -12.13
CA LEU A 192 16.89 5.39 -12.10
C LEU A 192 15.50 5.56 -11.46
N PHE A 193 15.40 6.42 -10.44
CA PHE A 193 14.15 6.76 -9.80
C PHE A 193 13.14 7.40 -10.78
N PHE A 194 13.59 8.35 -11.60
CA PHE A 194 12.71 9.03 -12.56
C PHE A 194 12.24 8.09 -13.68
N ILE A 195 13.10 7.15 -14.10
CA ILE A 195 12.71 6.09 -15.04
C ILE A 195 11.63 5.20 -14.42
N ALA A 196 11.86 4.73 -13.19
CA ALA A 196 10.92 3.91 -12.45
C ALA A 196 9.59 4.65 -12.21
N LEU A 197 9.63 5.92 -11.84
CA LEU A 197 8.45 6.77 -11.66
C LEU A 197 7.61 6.85 -12.95
N THR A 198 8.25 7.05 -14.10
CA THR A 198 7.55 7.11 -15.40
C THR A 198 6.86 5.79 -15.73
N ILE A 199 7.55 4.67 -15.53
CA ILE A 199 6.98 3.32 -15.75
C ILE A 199 5.81 3.07 -14.79
N MET A 200 5.93 3.50 -13.52
CA MET A 200 4.90 3.35 -12.50
C MET A 200 3.64 4.15 -12.84
N ILE A 201 3.81 5.39 -13.33
CA ILE A 201 2.68 6.23 -13.78
C ILE A 201 1.92 5.53 -14.92
N LEU A 202 2.64 4.99 -15.91
CA LEU A 202 2.03 4.26 -17.03
C LEU A 202 1.29 3.01 -16.55
N GLY A 203 1.89 2.22 -15.65
CA GLY A 203 1.25 1.04 -15.06
C GLY A 203 -0.03 1.38 -14.28
N THR A 204 0.02 2.39 -13.44
CA THR A 204 -1.12 2.86 -12.65
C THR A 204 -2.24 3.43 -13.55
N TRP A 205 -1.88 4.16 -14.60
CA TRP A 205 -2.83 4.68 -15.58
C TRP A 205 -3.58 3.54 -16.30
N LEU A 206 -2.88 2.47 -16.70
CA LEU A 206 -3.49 1.29 -17.34
C LEU A 206 -4.47 0.58 -16.42
N ILE A 207 -4.18 0.45 -15.11
CA ILE A 207 -5.14 -0.14 -14.15
C ILE A 207 -6.44 0.65 -14.15
N ASN A 208 -6.34 1.98 -14.06
CA ASN A 208 -7.50 2.83 -13.95
C ASN A 208 -8.38 2.81 -15.22
N HIS A 209 -7.76 2.72 -16.40
CA HIS A 209 -8.52 2.61 -17.67
C HIS A 209 -9.13 1.23 -17.88
N GLY A 210 -8.45 0.15 -17.46
CA GLY A 210 -8.97 -1.21 -17.59
C GLY A 210 -10.19 -1.50 -16.70
N GLN A 211 -10.26 -0.88 -15.53
CA GLN A 211 -11.40 -1.05 -14.62
C GLN A 211 -12.67 -0.31 -15.08
N THR A 212 -12.53 0.73 -15.88
CA THR A 212 -13.69 1.46 -16.45
C THR A 212 -14.38 0.70 -17.57
N GLU A 213 -13.68 -0.15 -18.31
CA GLU A 213 -14.27 -0.96 -19.37
C GLU A 213 -15.01 -2.20 -18.82
N ASP A 214 -14.50 -2.84 -17.77
CA ASP A 214 -15.15 -4.02 -17.14
C ASP A 214 -16.37 -3.65 -16.28
N GLY A 215 -16.40 -2.47 -15.68
CA GLY A 215 -17.50 -1.99 -14.84
C GLY A 215 -18.77 -1.61 -15.64
N GLY A 216 -18.63 -1.24 -16.91
CA GLY A 216 -19.74 -0.89 -17.79
C GLY A 216 -20.59 -2.08 -18.25
N ASN A 217 -20.09 -3.30 -18.09
CA ASN A 217 -20.78 -4.52 -18.57
C ASN A 217 -21.50 -5.30 -17.46
N GLN A 218 -21.46 -4.84 -16.20
CA GLN A 218 -22.13 -5.53 -15.08
C GLN A 218 -23.47 -4.90 -14.66
N ASP A 219 -23.79 -3.72 -15.18
CA ASP A 219 -25.06 -3.05 -14.87
C ASP A 219 -26.19 -3.37 -15.91
N GLU A 220 -25.93 -4.27 -16.89
CA GLU A 220 -26.92 -4.67 -17.91
C GLU A 220 -27.41 -6.13 -17.80
N VAL A 221 -27.29 -6.80 -16.64
CA VAL A 221 -27.89 -8.15 -16.45
C VAL A 221 -28.81 -8.20 -15.26
#